data_418bf16a1e2d7d0f521394e947405659
#
_entry.id   418bf16a1e2d7d0f521394e947405659
#
_cell.length_a   1.000
_cell.length_b   1.000
_cell.length_c   1.000
_cell.angle_alpha   90.00
_cell.angle_beta   90.00
_cell.angle_gamma   90.00
#
_symmetry.space_group_name_H-M   'P 1'
#
loop_
_entity.id
_entity.type
_entity.pdbx_description
1 polymer ?
#
loop_
_entity_poly.entity_id
_entity_poly.type
_entity_poly.pdbx_seq_one_letter_code
_entity_poly.pdbx_strand_id
1 'polypeptide(L)'
;MFSRSNELQCVAVTIYDNCRNEHVYVSEYHKRLFGSGEVEVHPDDLDDVLKNAIASLKHVFQGNKNFAHMKTIREYRVRMGDKFRRVTESFRVLETDRIGNIWLTLCVLEISPNQLPPFTVNYQIVNTVTGEVFSPLIRYFQSESILTKRELEILALIARGKLSKEISEMLHISVHTVNTYRQHILEKLNADNSHEAVRYGQSLGLIEY
;
A
#
# COMPACT_ATOMS: atom_id res chain seq x y z
N MET A 1 12.45 38.43 2.05
CA MET A 1 11.32 38.50 1.12
C MET A 1 11.44 37.28 0.21
N PHE A 2 10.81 36.17 0.59
CA PHE A 2 10.83 34.95 -0.26
C PHE A 2 9.95 35.25 -1.46
N SER A 3 10.54 35.29 -2.63
CA SER A 3 9.83 35.32 -3.91
C SER A 3 8.86 34.12 -3.91
N ARG A 4 7.61 34.35 -4.29
CA ARG A 4 6.58 33.30 -4.45
C ARG A 4 7.18 32.18 -5.27
N SER A 5 7.64 31.13 -4.59
CA SER A 5 8.27 30.00 -5.27
C SER A 5 7.20 29.30 -6.10
N ASN A 6 7.41 29.24 -7.41
CA ASN A 6 6.59 28.46 -8.33
C ASN A 6 6.62 26.95 -8.02
N GLU A 7 7.45 26.50 -7.06
CA GLU A 7 7.68 25.10 -6.72
C GLU A 7 6.45 24.39 -6.14
N LEU A 8 5.63 25.06 -5.34
CA LEU A 8 4.37 24.50 -4.83
C LEU A 8 3.25 24.45 -5.89
N GLN A 9 3.44 25.04 -7.05
CA GLN A 9 2.44 25.03 -8.12
C GLN A 9 2.34 23.67 -8.83
N CYS A 10 3.29 22.75 -8.60
CA CYS A 10 3.34 21.42 -9.21
C CYS A 10 3.15 20.30 -8.19
N VAL A 11 2.81 20.61 -6.94
CA VAL A 11 2.62 19.63 -5.86
C VAL A 11 1.21 19.74 -5.29
N ALA A 12 0.49 18.62 -5.26
CA ALA A 12 -0.83 18.55 -4.65
C ALA A 12 -0.68 18.39 -3.14
N VAL A 13 -0.87 19.47 -2.41
CA VAL A 13 -0.69 19.55 -0.96
C VAL A 13 -2.00 19.98 -0.29
N THR A 14 -2.34 19.32 0.82
CA THR A 14 -3.40 19.75 1.72
C THR A 14 -2.92 19.72 3.17
N ILE A 15 -3.50 20.57 4.02
CA ILE A 15 -3.39 20.51 5.46
C ILE A 15 -4.79 20.30 6.02
N TYR A 16 -4.94 19.25 6.83
CA TYR A 16 -6.20 18.86 7.44
C TYR A 16 -6.18 19.09 8.94
N ASP A 17 -7.21 19.76 9.44
CA ASP A 17 -7.46 19.94 10.88
C ASP A 17 -8.34 18.80 11.38
N ASN A 18 -7.75 17.85 12.09
CA ASN A 18 -8.45 16.68 12.62
C ASN A 18 -9.43 17.04 13.76
N CYS A 19 -9.25 18.19 14.42
CA CYS A 19 -10.16 18.66 15.48
C CYS A 19 -11.42 19.27 14.91
N ARG A 20 -11.29 20.00 13.79
CA ARG A 20 -12.42 20.64 13.09
C ARG A 20 -13.03 19.80 11.99
N ASN A 21 -12.33 18.74 11.59
CA ASN A 21 -12.71 17.84 10.50
C ASN A 21 -12.83 18.60 9.16
N GLU A 22 -11.85 19.46 8.85
CA GLU A 22 -11.84 20.28 7.64
C GLU A 22 -10.43 20.49 7.08
N HIS A 23 -10.34 20.76 5.77
CA HIS A 23 -9.11 21.21 5.14
C HIS A 23 -8.87 22.69 5.41
N VAL A 24 -7.81 23.02 6.17
CA VAL A 24 -7.41 24.42 6.42
C VAL A 24 -6.51 24.99 5.32
N TYR A 25 -5.93 24.12 4.51
CA TYR A 25 -5.16 24.51 3.33
C TYR A 25 -5.32 23.47 2.21
N VAL A 26 -5.51 23.96 0.98
CA VAL A 26 -5.52 23.15 -0.25
C VAL A 26 -4.76 23.92 -1.32
N SER A 27 -3.68 23.32 -1.86
CA SER A 27 -2.88 23.97 -2.91
C SER A 27 -3.68 24.12 -4.21
N GLU A 28 -3.35 25.14 -5.01
CA GLU A 28 -4.01 25.36 -6.31
C GLU A 28 -3.78 24.19 -7.28
N TYR A 29 -2.66 23.49 -7.16
CA TYR A 29 -2.40 22.30 -7.96
C TYR A 29 -3.32 21.14 -7.56
N HIS A 30 -3.56 20.94 -6.25
CA HIS A 30 -4.52 19.95 -5.77
C HIS A 30 -5.93 20.22 -6.29
N LYS A 31 -6.39 21.48 -6.18
CA LYS A 31 -7.72 21.89 -6.68
C LYS A 31 -7.88 21.65 -8.18
N ARG A 32 -6.83 21.89 -8.97
CA ARG A 32 -6.86 21.63 -10.43
C ARG A 32 -6.99 20.14 -10.76
N LEU A 33 -6.36 19.24 -9.95
CA LEU A 33 -6.38 17.81 -10.21
C LEU A 33 -7.63 17.12 -9.68
N PHE A 34 -8.11 17.53 -8.50
CA PHE A 34 -9.12 16.81 -7.73
C PHE A 34 -10.37 17.64 -7.42
N GLY A 35 -10.38 18.95 -7.74
CA GLY A 35 -11.51 19.84 -7.54
C GLY A 35 -11.63 20.40 -6.12
N SER A 36 -11.54 19.56 -5.11
CA SER A 36 -11.67 19.95 -3.69
C SER A 36 -10.48 19.42 -2.87
N GLY A 37 -10.53 19.55 -1.55
CA GLY A 37 -9.56 18.93 -0.64
C GLY A 37 -9.73 17.42 -0.56
N GLU A 38 -10.93 16.91 -0.77
CA GLU A 38 -11.23 15.48 -0.74
C GLU A 38 -11.00 14.84 -2.10
N VAL A 39 -10.59 13.57 -2.07
CA VAL A 39 -10.39 12.75 -3.26
C VAL A 39 -11.37 11.57 -3.29
N GLU A 40 -11.91 11.26 -4.47
CA GLU A 40 -12.76 10.09 -4.66
C GLU A 40 -11.87 8.87 -4.88
N VAL A 41 -11.86 7.94 -3.91
CA VAL A 41 -11.12 6.68 -3.98
C VAL A 41 -11.86 5.69 -4.90
N HIS A 42 -11.10 4.89 -5.67
CA HIS A 42 -11.68 3.83 -6.48
C HIS A 42 -12.47 2.84 -5.60
N PRO A 43 -13.70 2.41 -6.01
CA PRO A 43 -14.53 1.51 -5.20
C PRO A 43 -13.81 0.23 -4.74
N ASP A 44 -13.01 -0.40 -5.61
CA ASP A 44 -12.28 -1.63 -5.27
C ASP A 44 -11.16 -1.40 -4.25
N ASP A 45 -10.63 -0.17 -4.13
CA ASP A 45 -9.53 0.15 -3.23
C ASP A 45 -10.03 0.63 -1.85
N LEU A 46 -11.29 1.05 -1.76
CA LEU A 46 -11.85 1.74 -0.58
C LEU A 46 -11.76 0.90 0.69
N ASP A 47 -12.13 -0.39 0.61
CA ASP A 47 -12.11 -1.29 1.77
C ASP A 47 -10.68 -1.49 2.31
N ASP A 48 -9.71 -1.69 1.42
CA ASP A 48 -8.30 -1.84 1.79
C ASP A 48 -7.70 -0.54 2.33
N VAL A 49 -8.06 0.61 1.77
CA VAL A 49 -7.66 1.92 2.29
C VAL A 49 -8.16 2.10 3.72
N LEU A 50 -9.43 1.78 4.00
CA LEU A 50 -10.03 1.89 5.33
C LEU A 50 -9.41 0.90 6.32
N LYS A 51 -9.25 -0.38 5.95
CA LYS A 51 -8.62 -1.41 6.80
C LYS A 51 -7.20 -1.03 7.18
N ASN A 52 -6.42 -0.58 6.21
CA ASN A 52 -5.04 -0.15 6.43
C ASN A 52 -4.96 1.09 7.32
N ALA A 53 -5.87 2.05 7.17
CA ALA A 53 -5.95 3.23 8.02
C ALA A 53 -6.22 2.83 9.48
N ILE A 54 -7.18 1.94 9.74
CA ILE A 54 -7.51 1.44 11.09
C ILE A 54 -6.32 0.68 11.70
N ALA A 55 -5.68 -0.22 10.94
CA ALA A 55 -4.51 -0.98 11.41
C ALA A 55 -3.35 -0.05 11.78
N SER A 56 -3.18 1.02 11.03
CA SER A 56 -2.13 2.03 11.27
C SER A 56 -2.39 2.86 12.50
N LEU A 57 -3.62 3.31 12.69
CA LEU A 57 -4.01 4.01 13.92
C LEU A 57 -3.74 3.13 15.14
N LYS A 58 -4.15 1.85 15.10
CA LYS A 58 -3.86 0.90 16.19
C LYS A 58 -2.36 0.76 16.45
N HIS A 59 -1.55 0.61 15.39
CA HIS A 59 -0.10 0.50 15.53
C HIS A 59 0.53 1.74 16.16
N VAL A 60 0.12 2.90 15.69
CA VAL A 60 0.63 4.20 16.17
C VAL A 60 0.21 4.46 17.63
N PHE A 61 -1.03 4.14 18.01
CA PHE A 61 -1.51 4.32 19.39
C PHE A 61 -0.99 3.29 20.38
N GLN A 62 -0.62 2.09 19.93
CA GLN A 62 -0.04 1.04 20.78
C GLN A 62 1.48 1.21 20.99
N GLY A 63 2.15 1.92 20.09
CA GLY A 63 3.58 2.22 20.16
C GLY A 63 3.89 3.52 20.90
N ASN A 64 5.17 3.75 21.17
CA ASN A 64 5.65 4.96 21.82
C ASN A 64 5.43 6.18 20.90
N LYS A 65 4.51 7.05 21.26
CA LYS A 65 3.77 8.06 20.47
C LYS A 65 4.58 9.23 19.94
N ASN A 66 5.68 9.03 19.24
CA ASN A 66 6.37 10.15 18.61
C ASN A 66 5.90 10.33 17.16
N PHE A 67 4.67 10.85 16.99
CA PHE A 67 4.05 11.13 15.69
C PHE A 67 4.90 12.04 14.78
N ALA A 68 5.69 12.94 15.38
CA ALA A 68 6.54 13.87 14.65
C ALA A 68 7.57 13.17 13.74
N HIS A 69 7.95 11.94 14.08
CA HIS A 69 8.91 11.15 13.31
C HIS A 69 8.25 10.11 12.38
N MET A 70 6.93 10.07 12.33
CA MET A 70 6.21 9.12 11.48
C MET A 70 5.79 9.76 10.16
N LYS A 71 6.12 9.10 9.07
CA LYS A 71 5.60 9.38 7.73
C LYS A 71 4.79 8.19 7.27
N THR A 72 3.53 8.43 6.93
CA THR A 72 2.71 7.42 6.27
C THR A 72 2.82 7.59 4.77
N ILE A 73 2.94 6.48 4.06
CA ILE A 73 2.94 6.43 2.59
C ILE A 73 1.90 5.40 2.20
N ARG A 74 0.99 5.79 1.31
CA ARG A 74 0.00 4.87 0.74
C ARG A 74 -0.14 5.08 -0.76
N GLU A 75 -0.47 4.02 -1.46
CA GLU A 75 -0.64 4.02 -2.89
C GLU A 75 -1.98 3.35 -3.23
N TYR A 76 -2.84 4.04 -3.95
CA TYR A 76 -4.19 3.63 -4.29
C TYR A 76 -4.69 4.44 -5.49
N ARG A 77 -5.88 4.10 -6.02
CA ARG A 77 -6.46 4.81 -7.16
C ARG A 77 -7.44 5.87 -6.71
N VAL A 78 -7.35 7.06 -7.33
CA VAL A 78 -8.29 8.17 -7.15
C VAL A 78 -8.83 8.65 -8.48
N ARG A 79 -10.02 9.26 -8.46
CA ARG A 79 -10.60 9.87 -9.63
C ARG A 79 -9.85 11.16 -10.00
N MET A 80 -9.50 11.26 -11.28
CA MET A 80 -8.93 12.45 -11.89
C MET A 80 -9.66 12.72 -13.21
N GLY A 81 -10.60 13.65 -13.19
CA GLY A 81 -11.55 13.86 -14.30
C GLY A 81 -12.44 12.62 -14.51
N ASP A 82 -12.43 12.07 -15.72
CA ASP A 82 -13.25 10.91 -16.12
C ASP A 82 -12.59 9.55 -15.84
N LYS A 83 -11.35 9.52 -15.32
CA LYS A 83 -10.56 8.30 -15.13
C LYS A 83 -10.05 8.16 -13.70
N PHE A 84 -9.80 6.91 -13.29
CA PHE A 84 -9.04 6.61 -12.10
C PHE A 84 -7.55 6.54 -12.42
N ARG A 85 -6.74 7.13 -11.54
CA ARG A 85 -5.28 7.11 -11.61
C ARG A 85 -4.71 6.64 -10.28
N ARG A 86 -3.63 5.89 -10.36
CA ARG A 86 -2.87 5.52 -9.18
C ARG A 86 -2.07 6.71 -8.70
N VAL A 87 -2.17 6.99 -7.40
CA VAL A 87 -1.44 8.06 -6.71
C VAL A 87 -0.63 7.48 -5.56
N THR A 88 0.45 8.14 -5.24
CA THR A 88 1.17 7.98 -3.98
C THR A 88 0.77 9.15 -3.09
N GLU A 89 0.18 8.84 -1.95
CA GLU A 89 -0.12 9.82 -0.91
C GLU A 89 0.84 9.63 0.25
N SER A 90 1.45 10.71 0.68
CA SER A 90 2.23 10.72 1.91
C SER A 90 1.67 11.74 2.89
N PHE A 91 1.57 11.37 4.15
CA PHE A 91 1.16 12.32 5.18
C PHE A 91 2.01 12.23 6.43
N ARG A 92 2.08 13.36 7.12
CA ARG A 92 2.80 13.55 8.38
C ARG A 92 1.95 14.37 9.33
N VAL A 93 2.08 14.08 10.62
CA VAL A 93 1.55 14.94 11.66
C VAL A 93 2.43 16.20 11.73
N LEU A 94 1.80 17.37 11.59
CA LEU A 94 2.45 18.67 11.76
C LEU A 94 2.39 19.12 13.22
N GLU A 95 1.22 18.98 13.82
CA GLU A 95 0.94 19.48 15.17
C GLU A 95 0.09 18.48 15.94
N THR A 96 0.33 18.39 17.24
CA THR A 96 -0.54 17.70 18.19
C THR A 96 -1.16 18.71 19.16
N ASP A 97 -2.33 18.38 19.71
CA ASP A 97 -2.93 19.16 20.75
C ASP A 97 -2.17 19.00 22.11
N ARG A 98 -2.62 19.75 23.13
CA ARG A 98 -1.97 19.75 24.48
C ARG A 98 -2.01 18.39 25.20
N ILE A 99 -2.89 17.50 24.80
CA ILE A 99 -3.04 16.15 25.37
C ILE A 99 -2.47 15.06 24.46
N GLY A 100 -1.84 15.45 23.33
CA GLY A 100 -1.12 14.56 22.42
C GLY A 100 -1.98 13.93 21.33
N ASN A 101 -3.20 14.41 21.06
CA ASN A 101 -3.95 13.99 19.89
C ASN A 101 -3.43 14.68 18.63
N ILE A 102 -3.57 14.03 17.49
CA ILE A 102 -3.22 14.61 16.19
C ILE A 102 -4.14 15.80 15.90
N TRP A 103 -3.57 16.97 15.76
CA TRP A 103 -4.30 18.18 15.40
C TRP A 103 -4.19 18.50 13.92
N LEU A 104 -3.01 18.80 13.41
CA LEU A 104 -2.80 19.12 12.00
C LEU A 104 -2.02 18.02 11.28
N THR A 105 -2.50 17.65 10.10
CA THR A 105 -1.85 16.67 9.22
C THR A 105 -1.55 17.29 7.87
N LEU A 106 -0.30 17.17 7.41
CA LEU A 106 0.12 17.50 6.05
C LEU A 106 -0.06 16.29 5.15
N CYS A 107 -0.79 16.45 4.06
CA CYS A 107 -0.93 15.48 2.98
C CYS A 107 -0.25 15.98 1.71
N VAL A 108 0.47 15.10 1.03
CA VAL A 108 1.04 15.33 -0.29
C VAL A 108 0.60 14.19 -1.22
N LEU A 109 -0.07 14.53 -2.32
CA LEU A 109 -0.46 13.57 -3.35
C LEU A 109 0.40 13.77 -4.60
N GLU A 110 0.89 12.66 -5.14
CA GLU A 110 1.65 12.61 -6.38
C GLU A 110 1.09 11.50 -7.28
N ILE A 111 1.10 11.71 -8.59
CA ILE A 111 0.72 10.64 -9.52
C ILE A 111 1.81 9.57 -9.46
N SER A 112 1.41 8.33 -9.13
CA SER A 112 2.36 7.22 -9.12
C SER A 112 2.94 6.98 -10.52
N PRO A 113 4.24 6.75 -10.65
CA PRO A 113 4.83 6.36 -11.93
C PRO A 113 4.32 5.00 -12.42
N ASN A 114 3.85 4.14 -11.51
CA ASN A 114 3.30 2.83 -11.84
C ASN A 114 1.78 2.91 -12.02
N GLN A 115 1.34 2.95 -13.27
CA GLN A 115 -0.07 2.98 -13.67
C GLN A 115 -0.58 1.63 -14.20
N LEU A 116 0.22 0.57 -14.04
CA LEU A 116 -0.12 -0.76 -14.54
C LEU A 116 -0.70 -1.66 -13.41
N PRO A 117 -1.64 -2.57 -13.74
CA PRO A 117 -2.06 -3.60 -12.79
C PRO A 117 -0.87 -4.52 -12.39
N PRO A 118 -0.94 -5.19 -11.23
CA PRO A 118 -2.09 -5.22 -10.34
C PRO A 118 -2.23 -3.92 -9.54
N PHE A 119 -3.47 -3.48 -9.33
CA PHE A 119 -3.76 -2.33 -8.50
C PHE A 119 -4.00 -2.79 -7.06
N THR A 120 -2.93 -2.98 -6.32
CA THR A 120 -2.99 -3.27 -4.88
C THR A 120 -2.84 -1.98 -4.08
N VAL A 121 -3.57 -1.84 -3.00
CA VAL A 121 -3.40 -0.75 -2.05
C VAL A 121 -2.14 -1.03 -1.24
N ASN A 122 -1.11 -0.22 -1.43
CA ASN A 122 0.09 -0.28 -0.61
C ASN A 122 -0.02 0.71 0.55
N TYR A 123 0.46 0.29 1.73
CA TYR A 123 0.44 1.13 2.92
C TYR A 123 1.69 0.88 3.77
N GLN A 124 2.38 1.95 4.12
CA GLN A 124 3.59 1.90 4.94
C GLN A 124 3.61 3.08 5.92
N ILE A 125 4.07 2.81 7.15
CA ILE A 125 4.47 3.83 8.10
C ILE A 125 5.98 3.73 8.26
N VAL A 126 6.66 4.83 8.04
CA VAL A 126 8.12 4.92 8.14
C VAL A 126 8.46 5.80 9.33
N ASN A 127 9.25 5.29 10.26
CA ASN A 127 9.92 6.13 11.24
C ASN A 127 11.11 6.81 10.56
N THR A 128 11.03 8.12 10.36
CA THR A 128 12.03 8.89 9.59
C THR A 128 13.34 9.10 10.33
N VAL A 129 13.44 8.73 11.61
CA VAL A 129 14.66 8.78 12.41
C VAL A 129 15.36 7.42 12.45
N THR A 130 14.62 6.34 12.71
CA THR A 130 15.18 4.99 12.83
C THR A 130 15.24 4.24 11.50
N GLY A 131 14.45 4.66 10.51
CA GLY A 131 14.30 3.95 9.24
C GLY A 131 13.38 2.72 9.33
N GLU A 132 12.82 2.42 10.50
CA GLU A 132 11.89 1.31 10.66
C GLU A 132 10.64 1.52 9.80
N VAL A 133 10.23 0.46 9.11
CA VAL A 133 9.02 0.44 8.28
C VAL A 133 8.01 -0.52 8.86
N PHE A 134 6.81 -0.03 9.09
CA PHE A 134 5.64 -0.84 9.40
C PHE A 134 4.70 -0.86 8.20
N SER A 135 4.35 -2.06 7.72
CA SER A 135 3.31 -2.25 6.70
C SER A 135 2.24 -3.17 7.26
N PRO A 136 0.98 -2.70 7.36
CA PRO A 136 -0.13 -3.55 7.80
C PRO A 136 -0.28 -4.80 6.95
N LEU A 137 -0.08 -4.70 5.63
CA LEU A 137 -0.12 -5.84 4.72
C LEU A 137 0.93 -6.89 5.07
N ILE A 138 2.17 -6.51 5.35
CA ILE A 138 3.23 -7.46 5.73
C ILE A 138 2.85 -8.22 7.01
N ARG A 139 2.22 -7.58 8.00
CA ARG A 139 1.75 -8.25 9.22
C ARG A 139 0.52 -9.13 9.01
N TYR A 140 -0.40 -8.71 8.15
CA TYR A 140 -1.55 -9.54 7.78
C TYR A 140 -1.07 -10.82 7.09
N PHE A 141 -0.09 -10.70 6.21
CA PHE A 141 0.57 -11.83 5.55
C PHE A 141 1.48 -12.65 6.48
N GLN A 142 1.99 -12.08 7.58
CA GLN A 142 2.77 -12.83 8.58
C GLN A 142 1.91 -13.51 9.64
N SER A 143 0.69 -13.04 9.91
CA SER A 143 -0.23 -13.65 10.90
C SER A 143 -1.16 -14.71 10.31
N GLU A 144 -1.52 -14.58 9.02
CA GLU A 144 -2.17 -15.62 8.22
C GLU A 144 -1.47 -15.60 6.86
N SER A 145 -0.47 -16.47 6.68
CA SER A 145 0.22 -16.54 5.40
C SER A 145 -0.83 -16.82 4.31
N ILE A 146 -0.99 -15.92 3.34
CA ILE A 146 -1.89 -16.09 2.19
C ILE A 146 -1.67 -17.47 1.58
N LEU A 147 -0.40 -17.86 1.50
CA LEU A 147 0.04 -19.17 1.04
C LEU A 147 0.56 -19.97 2.24
N THR A 148 0.13 -21.20 2.34
CA THR A 148 0.70 -22.17 3.28
C THR A 148 2.19 -22.39 2.96
N LYS A 149 2.96 -22.92 3.91
CA LYS A 149 4.38 -23.26 3.70
C LYS A 149 4.59 -24.11 2.44
N ARG A 150 3.65 -25.02 2.17
CA ARG A 150 3.71 -25.91 1.00
C ARG A 150 3.42 -25.18 -0.31
N GLU A 151 2.48 -24.26 -0.30
CA GLU A 151 2.18 -23.40 -1.45
C GLU A 151 3.33 -22.45 -1.77
N LEU A 152 4.00 -21.88 -0.74
CA LEU A 152 5.19 -21.05 -0.91
C LEU A 152 6.35 -21.84 -1.54
N GLU A 153 6.60 -23.05 -1.06
CA GLU A 153 7.62 -23.94 -1.61
C GLU A 153 7.37 -24.26 -3.10
N ILE A 154 6.12 -24.55 -3.44
CA ILE A 154 5.72 -24.80 -4.83
C ILE A 154 5.84 -23.54 -5.68
N LEU A 155 5.41 -22.38 -5.19
CA LEU A 155 5.53 -21.11 -5.91
C LEU A 155 7.00 -20.76 -6.18
N ALA A 156 7.89 -20.98 -5.20
CA ALA A 156 9.33 -20.78 -5.38
C ALA A 156 9.94 -21.72 -6.44
N LEU A 157 9.47 -22.95 -6.54
CA LEU A 157 9.91 -23.88 -7.59
C LEU A 157 9.36 -23.47 -8.97
N ILE A 158 8.13 -22.97 -9.05
CA ILE A 158 7.56 -22.41 -10.28
C ILE A 158 8.38 -21.18 -10.74
N ALA A 159 8.77 -20.30 -9.81
CA ALA A 159 9.62 -19.15 -10.10
C ALA A 159 10.99 -19.54 -10.69
N ARG A 160 11.52 -20.69 -10.30
CA ARG A 160 12.73 -21.29 -10.85
C ARG A 160 12.50 -22.04 -12.18
N GLY A 161 11.33 -21.91 -12.78
CA GLY A 161 10.98 -22.52 -14.06
C GLY A 161 10.65 -24.01 -14.02
N LYS A 162 10.42 -24.60 -12.84
CA LYS A 162 10.13 -26.04 -12.70
C LYS A 162 8.75 -26.40 -13.20
N LEU A 163 8.67 -27.46 -13.99
CA LEU A 163 7.41 -28.03 -14.45
C LEU A 163 6.73 -28.88 -13.35
N SER A 164 5.41 -29.06 -13.44
CA SER A 164 4.65 -29.83 -12.44
C SER A 164 5.20 -31.25 -12.22
N LYS A 165 5.75 -31.87 -13.26
CA LYS A 165 6.38 -33.19 -13.15
C LYS A 165 7.68 -33.16 -12.33
N GLU A 166 8.55 -32.18 -12.58
CA GLU A 166 9.79 -32.00 -11.81
C GLU A 166 9.49 -31.68 -10.34
N ILE A 167 8.48 -30.79 -10.10
CA ILE A 167 8.04 -30.45 -8.74
C ILE A 167 7.51 -31.70 -8.02
N SER A 168 6.75 -32.56 -8.70
CA SER A 168 6.21 -33.78 -8.12
C SER A 168 7.32 -34.74 -7.69
N GLU A 169 8.37 -34.89 -8.50
CA GLU A 169 9.55 -35.69 -8.19
C GLU A 169 10.35 -35.11 -7.01
N MET A 170 10.60 -33.79 -7.03
CA MET A 170 11.36 -33.11 -5.97
C MET A 170 10.66 -33.15 -4.61
N LEU A 171 9.33 -33.05 -4.61
CA LEU A 171 8.53 -32.95 -3.39
C LEU A 171 7.89 -34.29 -2.97
N HIS A 172 8.14 -35.38 -3.73
CA HIS A 172 7.58 -36.71 -3.50
C HIS A 172 6.04 -36.72 -3.37
N ILE A 173 5.35 -35.98 -4.24
CA ILE A 173 3.88 -35.92 -4.33
C ILE A 173 3.42 -36.16 -5.76
N SER A 174 2.14 -36.47 -5.96
CA SER A 174 1.62 -36.68 -7.31
C SER A 174 1.59 -35.38 -8.14
N VAL A 175 1.71 -35.49 -9.46
CA VAL A 175 1.52 -34.34 -10.38
C VAL A 175 0.14 -33.70 -10.21
N HIS A 176 -0.86 -34.54 -9.94
CA HIS A 176 -2.22 -34.03 -9.64
C HIS A 176 -2.23 -33.13 -8.40
N THR A 177 -1.57 -33.54 -7.32
CA THR A 177 -1.42 -32.75 -6.09
C THR A 177 -0.69 -31.42 -6.36
N VAL A 178 0.38 -31.42 -7.18
CA VAL A 178 1.06 -30.19 -7.59
C VAL A 178 0.11 -29.26 -8.33
N ASN A 179 -0.68 -29.78 -9.26
CA ASN A 179 -1.63 -28.96 -10.02
C ASN A 179 -2.75 -28.39 -9.13
N THR A 180 -3.21 -29.13 -8.13
CA THR A 180 -4.16 -28.62 -7.12
C THR A 180 -3.55 -27.45 -6.33
N TYR A 181 -2.30 -27.58 -5.87
CA TYR A 181 -1.61 -26.48 -5.21
C TYR A 181 -1.43 -25.27 -6.15
N ARG A 182 -1.07 -25.47 -7.40
CA ARG A 182 -0.98 -24.38 -8.39
C ARG A 182 -2.30 -23.65 -8.51
N GLN A 183 -3.41 -24.36 -8.56
CA GLN A 183 -4.74 -23.75 -8.64
C GLN A 183 -5.07 -22.95 -7.39
N HIS A 184 -4.84 -23.50 -6.19
CA HIS A 184 -5.02 -22.77 -4.94
C HIS A 184 -4.14 -21.52 -4.85
N ILE A 185 -2.89 -21.58 -5.35
CA ILE A 185 -1.99 -20.42 -5.41
C ILE A 185 -2.59 -19.34 -6.31
N LEU A 186 -3.08 -19.70 -7.51
CA LEU A 186 -3.72 -18.74 -8.42
C LEU A 186 -4.95 -18.09 -7.77
N GLU A 187 -5.82 -18.88 -7.16
CA GLU A 187 -7.03 -18.39 -6.47
C GLU A 187 -6.67 -17.45 -5.31
N LYS A 188 -5.72 -17.85 -4.47
CA LYS A 188 -5.32 -17.06 -3.29
C LYS A 188 -4.60 -15.76 -3.63
N LEU A 189 -3.81 -15.76 -4.71
CA LEU A 189 -3.12 -14.56 -5.21
C LEU A 189 -3.97 -13.76 -6.20
N ASN A 190 -5.18 -14.24 -6.53
CA ASN A 190 -6.05 -13.67 -7.57
C ASN A 190 -5.29 -13.44 -8.89
N ALA A 191 -4.55 -14.45 -9.33
CA ALA A 191 -3.70 -14.44 -10.51
C ALA A 191 -4.29 -15.31 -11.61
N ASP A 192 -4.25 -14.86 -12.87
CA ASP A 192 -4.81 -15.58 -14.02
C ASP A 192 -3.93 -16.74 -14.49
N ASN A 193 -2.64 -16.68 -14.18
CA ASN A 193 -1.67 -17.69 -14.61
C ASN A 193 -0.43 -17.74 -13.67
N SER A 194 0.37 -18.79 -13.82
CA SER A 194 1.54 -19.02 -12.96
C SER A 194 2.63 -17.94 -13.07
N HIS A 195 2.79 -17.32 -14.23
CA HIS A 195 3.75 -16.22 -14.41
C HIS A 195 3.34 -15.00 -13.59
N GLU A 196 2.05 -14.70 -13.59
CA GLU A 196 1.48 -13.61 -12.82
C GLU A 196 1.55 -13.91 -11.31
N ALA A 197 1.25 -15.16 -10.89
CA ALA A 197 1.38 -15.59 -9.51
C ALA A 197 2.83 -15.45 -9.00
N VAL A 198 3.82 -15.81 -9.81
CA VAL A 198 5.25 -15.61 -9.48
C VAL A 198 5.56 -14.13 -9.30
N ARG A 199 5.14 -13.27 -10.25
CA ARG A 199 5.35 -11.84 -10.17
C ARG A 199 4.72 -11.24 -8.91
N TYR A 200 3.51 -11.67 -8.53
CA TYR A 200 2.86 -11.23 -7.30
C TYR A 200 3.59 -11.73 -6.06
N GLY A 201 3.98 -13.00 -6.05
CA GLY A 201 4.76 -13.57 -4.95
C GLY A 201 6.07 -12.84 -4.71
N GLN A 202 6.77 -12.43 -5.76
CA GLN A 202 7.99 -11.63 -5.68
C GLN A 202 7.70 -10.20 -5.19
N SER A 203 6.69 -9.53 -5.75
CA SER A 203 6.33 -8.16 -5.34
C SER A 203 5.82 -8.06 -3.90
N LEU A 204 5.24 -9.15 -3.38
CA LEU A 204 4.80 -9.28 -1.99
C LEU A 204 5.91 -9.77 -1.04
N GLY A 205 7.10 -10.06 -1.54
CA GLY A 205 8.21 -10.61 -0.73
C GLY A 205 7.96 -12.03 -0.21
N LEU A 206 7.04 -12.78 -0.83
CA LEU A 206 6.73 -14.16 -0.47
C LEU A 206 7.77 -15.15 -0.98
N ILE A 207 8.44 -14.83 -2.09
CA ILE A 207 9.54 -15.56 -2.70
C ILE A 207 10.60 -14.59 -3.21
N GLU A 208 11.87 -15.06 -3.27
CA GLU A 208 13.00 -14.28 -3.77
C GLU A 208 13.00 -14.20 -5.31
N TYR A 209 13.71 -13.18 -5.84
CA TYR A 209 13.96 -12.99 -7.27
C TYR A 209 14.95 -14.02 -7.81
#